data_ae368296b1ca5750d9e7660ac11b206d
#
_entry.id   ae368296b1ca5750d9e7660ac11b206d
#
_cell.length_a   1.000
_cell.length_b   1.000
_cell.length_c   1.000
_cell.angle_alpha   90.00
_cell.angle_beta   90.00
_cell.angle_gamma   90.00
#
_symmetry.space_group_name_H-M   'P 1'
#
loop_
_entity.id
_entity.type
_entity.pdbx_description
1 polymer ?
#
loop_
_entity_poly.entity_id
_entity_poly.type
_entity_poly.pdbx_seq_one_letter_code
_entity_poly.pdbx_strand_id
1 'polypeptide(L)'
;MSAREATVRGVAMRWTEAGQGFPVVLIHGIPTSPALWRRVLPQVRGGHCLAFEMVGYGDSIPAGRDRDISVARQADYLLGWLEQLGVERAILVGHDLGGGVAQIAAVRAPRRCAGLVLANSIAYDSWPIPSVRALRAARPVTGRLPMPAFKALLASLVARGHDNPAIARESLAVHLEPYRRQASAAALAWQVRWLRTADTLAVADGLRELQVPTRVVWGAADGFQKLPYGQRLTWDLGTELRRIEGGRHFIPEDHPERLVAAINEVLGAVDSSG
;
A
#
# COMPACT_ATOMS: atom_id res chain seq x y z
N MET A 1 -0.86 12.22 -15.55
CA MET A 1 -0.19 11.08 -14.90
C MET A 1 0.84 10.52 -15.85
N SER A 2 2.09 10.40 -15.43
CA SER A 2 3.20 9.85 -16.22
C SER A 2 3.86 8.69 -15.47
N ALA A 3 4.15 7.59 -16.20
CA ALA A 3 4.93 6.49 -15.69
C ALA A 3 6.42 6.84 -15.75
N ARG A 4 7.16 6.49 -14.72
CA ARG A 4 8.59 6.72 -14.56
C ARG A 4 9.29 5.44 -14.10
N GLU A 5 10.58 5.38 -14.41
CA GLU A 5 11.45 4.29 -13.98
C GLU A 5 12.86 4.82 -13.69
N ALA A 6 13.51 4.27 -12.67
CA ALA A 6 14.92 4.50 -12.38
C ALA A 6 15.57 3.25 -11.81
N THR A 7 16.87 3.11 -12.00
CA THR A 7 17.63 2.05 -11.33
C THR A 7 18.19 2.59 -10.01
N VAL A 8 17.76 2.00 -8.90
CA VAL A 8 18.18 2.37 -7.55
C VAL A 8 18.94 1.20 -6.93
N ARG A 9 20.23 1.37 -6.67
CA ARG A 9 21.09 0.33 -6.09
C ARG A 9 20.98 -1.03 -6.81
N GLY A 10 20.91 -0.98 -8.16
CA GLY A 10 20.81 -2.17 -9.01
C GLY A 10 19.40 -2.80 -9.09
N VAL A 11 18.37 -2.11 -8.62
CA VAL A 11 16.97 -2.55 -8.73
C VAL A 11 16.21 -1.56 -9.61
N ALA A 12 15.53 -2.06 -10.65
CA ALA A 12 14.59 -1.25 -11.44
C ALA A 12 13.37 -0.93 -10.57
N MET A 13 13.12 0.35 -10.33
CA MET A 13 12.00 0.86 -9.55
C MET A 13 11.12 1.73 -10.41
N ARG A 14 9.81 1.57 -10.27
CA ARG A 14 8.79 2.24 -11.06
C ARG A 14 7.85 3.03 -10.19
N TRP A 15 7.30 4.10 -10.75
CA TRP A 15 6.24 4.87 -10.11
C TRP A 15 5.39 5.60 -11.16
N THR A 16 4.23 6.06 -10.73
CA THR A 16 3.40 6.98 -11.50
C THR A 16 3.38 8.32 -10.78
N GLU A 17 3.57 9.41 -11.51
CA GLU A 17 3.54 10.75 -10.91
C GLU A 17 2.43 11.61 -11.47
N ALA A 18 1.92 12.51 -10.62
CA ALA A 18 0.91 13.49 -10.95
C ALA A 18 0.97 14.70 -10.01
N GLY A 19 0.51 15.85 -10.48
CA GLY A 19 0.46 17.08 -9.67
C GLY A 19 1.82 17.76 -9.51
N GLN A 20 1.82 18.82 -8.70
CA GLN A 20 2.99 19.60 -8.30
C GLN A 20 2.80 20.08 -6.87
N GLY A 21 3.89 20.36 -6.16
CA GLY A 21 3.87 20.83 -4.79
C GLY A 21 4.65 19.91 -3.84
N PHE A 22 4.19 19.78 -2.62
CA PHE A 22 4.87 18.97 -1.60
C PHE A 22 4.82 17.47 -1.96
N PRO A 23 5.92 16.71 -1.78
CA PRO A 23 5.96 15.28 -2.12
C PRO A 23 4.96 14.44 -1.30
N VAL A 24 4.09 13.70 -1.99
CA VAL A 24 3.13 12.74 -1.42
C VAL A 24 3.39 11.38 -2.05
N VAL A 25 3.89 10.45 -1.27
CA VAL A 25 4.23 9.10 -1.72
C VAL A 25 3.11 8.14 -1.38
N LEU A 26 2.50 7.53 -2.41
CA LEU A 26 1.38 6.60 -2.26
C LEU A 26 1.87 5.17 -2.48
N ILE A 27 1.65 4.30 -1.50
CA ILE A 27 2.19 2.94 -1.45
C ILE A 27 1.03 1.95 -1.41
N HIS A 28 0.93 1.12 -2.45
CA HIS A 28 -0.13 0.13 -2.63
C HIS A 28 0.10 -1.14 -1.80
N GLY A 29 -0.85 -2.07 -1.81
CA GLY A 29 -0.77 -3.37 -1.16
C GLY A 29 -0.78 -4.56 -2.12
N ILE A 30 -1.12 -5.73 -1.59
CA ILE A 30 -1.29 -6.97 -2.34
C ILE A 30 -2.80 -7.20 -2.65
N PRO A 31 -3.19 -7.64 -3.83
CA PRO A 31 -2.38 -7.96 -5.03
C PRO A 31 -2.41 -6.82 -6.06
N THR A 32 -2.26 -5.58 -5.61
CA THR A 32 -2.44 -4.38 -6.43
C THR A 32 -1.12 -3.79 -6.95
N SER A 33 -1.19 -2.63 -7.56
CA SER A 33 -0.11 -1.86 -8.17
C SER A 33 -0.39 -0.35 -8.00
N PRO A 34 0.45 0.57 -8.49
CA PRO A 34 0.16 2.01 -8.47
C PRO A 34 -1.20 2.40 -9.06
N ALA A 35 -1.78 1.54 -9.92
CA ALA A 35 -3.12 1.76 -10.47
C ALA A 35 -4.24 1.77 -9.41
N LEU A 36 -3.99 1.28 -8.18
CA LEU A 36 -4.86 1.43 -7.02
C LEU A 36 -5.22 2.91 -6.78
N TRP A 37 -4.28 3.80 -7.03
CA TRP A 37 -4.37 5.22 -6.76
C TRP A 37 -4.97 6.03 -7.91
N ARG A 38 -5.40 5.39 -9.03
CA ARG A 38 -5.88 6.07 -10.24
C ARG A 38 -7.04 7.02 -10.02
N ARG A 39 -7.87 6.75 -9.00
CA ARG A 39 -9.00 7.60 -8.61
C ARG A 39 -8.63 8.67 -7.58
N VAL A 40 -7.53 8.49 -6.86
CA VAL A 40 -7.02 9.41 -5.82
C VAL A 40 -6.12 10.48 -6.44
N LEU A 41 -5.13 10.05 -7.25
CA LEU A 41 -4.10 10.94 -7.82
C LEU A 41 -4.64 12.22 -8.47
N PRO A 42 -5.71 12.19 -9.29
CA PRO A 42 -6.20 13.40 -9.97
C PRO A 42 -6.86 14.41 -9.03
N GLN A 43 -7.20 14.01 -7.81
CA GLN A 43 -7.97 14.81 -6.87
C GLN A 43 -7.12 15.45 -5.77
N VAL A 44 -5.87 15.00 -5.56
CA VAL A 44 -4.96 15.60 -4.57
C VAL A 44 -4.50 16.97 -5.06
N ARG A 45 -4.69 18.00 -4.23
CA ARG A 45 -4.34 19.38 -4.56
C ARG A 45 -3.14 19.85 -3.75
N GLY A 46 -2.21 20.56 -4.40
CA GLY A 46 -0.98 21.05 -3.74
C GLY A 46 0.07 19.98 -3.45
N GLY A 47 -0.17 18.74 -3.90
CA GLY A 47 0.77 17.63 -3.75
C GLY A 47 1.42 17.21 -5.06
N HIS A 48 2.72 16.96 -5.05
CA HIS A 48 3.43 16.19 -6.06
C HIS A 48 3.30 14.71 -5.69
N CYS A 49 2.32 14.04 -6.26
CA CYS A 49 1.97 12.66 -5.96
C CYS A 49 2.89 11.68 -6.69
N LEU A 50 3.49 10.78 -5.95
CA LEU A 50 4.41 9.75 -6.40
C LEU A 50 3.85 8.38 -5.97
N ALA A 51 3.09 7.71 -6.84
CA ALA A 51 2.57 6.38 -6.59
C ALA A 51 3.66 5.33 -6.83
N PHE A 52 4.34 4.94 -5.77
CA PHE A 52 5.45 3.99 -5.77
C PHE A 52 4.96 2.58 -6.09
N GLU A 53 5.63 1.90 -7.02
CA GLU A 53 5.39 0.49 -7.29
C GLU A 53 6.36 -0.37 -6.46
N MET A 54 5.81 -1.15 -5.53
CA MET A 54 6.62 -2.05 -4.71
C MET A 54 7.36 -3.08 -5.58
N VAL A 55 8.62 -3.32 -5.25
CA VAL A 55 9.46 -4.32 -5.95
C VAL A 55 8.81 -5.70 -5.85
N GLY A 56 8.62 -6.35 -6.99
CA GLY A 56 7.95 -7.66 -7.05
C GLY A 56 6.42 -7.59 -7.18
N TYR A 57 5.85 -6.40 -7.39
CA TYR A 57 4.43 -6.17 -7.61
C TYR A 57 4.20 -5.42 -8.92
N GLY A 58 2.98 -5.41 -9.44
CA GLY A 58 2.66 -4.71 -10.67
C GLY A 58 3.57 -5.11 -11.83
N ASP A 59 4.06 -4.13 -12.55
CA ASP A 59 5.04 -4.33 -13.64
C ASP A 59 6.45 -4.63 -13.12
N SER A 60 6.71 -4.38 -11.83
CA SER A 60 7.96 -4.73 -11.14
C SER A 60 8.00 -6.19 -10.64
N ILE A 61 7.03 -7.05 -10.98
CA ILE A 61 7.07 -8.50 -10.68
C ILE A 61 8.43 -9.12 -11.06
N PRO A 62 9.00 -8.90 -12.26
CA PRO A 62 10.32 -9.45 -12.60
C PRO A 62 11.45 -8.97 -11.70
N ALA A 63 11.41 -7.72 -11.26
CA ALA A 63 12.45 -7.15 -10.38
C ALA A 63 12.44 -7.77 -8.98
N GLY A 64 11.34 -8.40 -8.56
CA GLY A 64 11.23 -9.09 -7.27
C GLY A 64 11.68 -10.56 -7.29
N ARG A 65 12.01 -11.12 -8.46
CA ARG A 65 12.48 -12.52 -8.55
C ARG A 65 13.81 -12.63 -7.79
N ASP A 66 13.90 -13.69 -6.99
CA ASP A 66 15.09 -14.04 -6.20
C ASP A 66 15.53 -12.95 -5.19
N ARG A 67 14.64 -11.97 -4.91
CA ARG A 67 14.89 -10.92 -3.91
C ARG A 67 13.98 -11.09 -2.69
N ASP A 68 14.43 -10.57 -1.58
CA ASP A 68 13.57 -10.31 -0.42
C ASP A 68 12.64 -9.14 -0.76
N ILE A 69 11.34 -9.42 -0.76
CA ILE A 69 10.27 -8.44 -0.99
C ILE A 69 9.33 -8.34 0.22
N SER A 70 9.85 -8.67 1.42
CA SER A 70 9.15 -8.48 2.69
C SER A 70 8.78 -7.01 2.89
N VAL A 71 7.79 -6.75 3.76
CA VAL A 71 7.32 -5.38 4.02
C VAL A 71 8.46 -4.52 4.58
N ALA A 72 9.29 -5.09 5.45
CA ALA A 72 10.47 -4.41 5.96
C ALA A 72 11.47 -4.05 4.84
N ARG A 73 11.68 -4.96 3.88
CA ARG A 73 12.57 -4.70 2.74
C ARG A 73 11.97 -3.71 1.74
N GLN A 74 10.64 -3.68 1.57
CA GLN A 74 9.98 -2.65 0.77
C GLN A 74 10.21 -1.25 1.36
N ALA A 75 10.24 -1.11 2.68
CA ALA A 75 10.59 0.17 3.31
C ALA A 75 12.05 0.59 3.00
N ASP A 76 13.00 -0.35 2.96
CA ASP A 76 14.38 -0.05 2.55
C ASP A 76 14.45 0.37 1.08
N TYR A 77 13.70 -0.29 0.19
CA TYR A 77 13.59 0.10 -1.22
C TYR A 77 12.99 1.50 -1.37
N LEU A 78 11.91 1.79 -0.65
CA LEU A 78 11.27 3.11 -0.64
C LEU A 78 12.23 4.20 -0.19
N LEU A 79 12.94 4.01 0.93
CA LEU A 79 13.89 5.01 1.45
C LEU A 79 15.07 5.24 0.50
N GLY A 80 15.61 4.18 -0.11
CA GLY A 80 16.67 4.30 -1.11
C GLY A 80 16.19 5.00 -2.39
N TRP A 81 14.93 4.77 -2.79
CA TRP A 81 14.33 5.43 -3.93
C TRP A 81 14.09 6.93 -3.66
N LEU A 82 13.60 7.32 -2.49
CA LEU A 82 13.47 8.72 -2.09
C LEU A 82 14.82 9.45 -2.09
N GLU A 83 15.86 8.79 -1.58
CA GLU A 83 17.22 9.31 -1.62
C GLU A 83 17.71 9.57 -3.05
N GLN A 84 17.52 8.61 -3.96
CA GLN A 84 17.89 8.71 -5.37
C GLN A 84 17.16 9.84 -6.10
N LEU A 85 15.90 10.10 -5.74
CA LEU A 85 15.11 11.20 -6.32
C LEU A 85 15.40 12.57 -5.68
N GLY A 86 16.24 12.65 -4.66
CA GLY A 86 16.48 13.88 -3.91
C GLY A 86 15.28 14.35 -3.08
N VAL A 87 14.33 13.44 -2.78
CA VAL A 87 13.18 13.74 -1.95
C VAL A 87 13.58 13.64 -0.48
N GLU A 88 13.83 14.77 0.15
CA GLU A 88 14.29 14.83 1.55
C GLU A 88 13.17 14.49 2.54
N ARG A 89 11.95 15.00 2.29
CA ARG A 89 10.76 14.78 3.12
C ARG A 89 9.53 14.55 2.26
N ALA A 90 8.66 13.63 2.69
CA ALA A 90 7.41 13.33 2.00
C ALA A 90 6.30 12.97 3.00
N ILE A 91 5.05 13.20 2.61
CA ILE A 91 3.90 12.57 3.24
C ILE A 91 3.82 11.14 2.71
N LEU A 92 3.78 10.17 3.62
CA LEU A 92 3.65 8.75 3.27
C LEU A 92 2.18 8.33 3.39
N VAL A 93 1.62 7.86 2.29
CA VAL A 93 0.24 7.36 2.20
C VAL A 93 0.27 5.88 1.91
N GLY A 94 -0.20 5.03 2.81
CA GLY A 94 -0.12 3.59 2.64
C GLY A 94 -1.46 2.88 2.77
N HIS A 95 -1.70 1.91 1.88
CA HIS A 95 -2.85 1.01 1.93
C HIS A 95 -2.38 -0.43 2.05
N ASP A 96 -3.04 -1.24 2.90
CA ASP A 96 -2.73 -2.67 3.13
C ASP A 96 -1.24 -2.87 3.46
N LEU A 97 -0.48 -3.66 2.67
CA LEU A 97 0.98 -3.82 2.86
C LEU A 97 1.71 -2.48 2.75
N GLY A 98 1.28 -1.59 1.85
CA GLY A 98 1.85 -0.26 1.71
C GLY A 98 1.72 0.59 2.96
N GLY A 99 0.67 0.37 3.77
CA GLY A 99 0.55 0.99 5.07
C GLY A 99 1.60 0.49 6.06
N GLY A 100 1.91 -0.82 6.05
CA GLY A 100 3.02 -1.37 6.82
C GLY A 100 4.38 -0.83 6.36
N VAL A 101 4.59 -0.70 5.05
CA VAL A 101 5.80 -0.07 4.48
C VAL A 101 5.94 1.37 4.96
N ALA A 102 4.85 2.16 4.92
CA ALA A 102 4.83 3.55 5.38
C ALA A 102 5.18 3.66 6.87
N GLN A 103 4.59 2.81 7.72
CA GLN A 103 4.88 2.76 9.16
C GLN A 103 6.37 2.47 9.42
N ILE A 104 6.92 1.44 8.76
CA ILE A 104 8.32 1.03 8.92
C ILE A 104 9.26 2.13 8.44
N ALA A 105 8.97 2.75 7.29
CA ALA A 105 9.78 3.84 6.76
C ALA A 105 9.75 5.07 7.67
N ALA A 106 8.57 5.44 8.19
CA ALA A 106 8.40 6.55 9.12
C ALA A 106 9.20 6.34 10.42
N VAL A 107 9.14 5.14 11.02
CA VAL A 107 9.88 4.84 12.26
C VAL A 107 11.38 4.76 12.02
N ARG A 108 11.84 4.15 10.91
CA ARG A 108 13.28 4.03 10.60
C ARG A 108 13.93 5.34 10.18
N ALA A 109 13.17 6.23 9.54
CA ALA A 109 13.67 7.50 9.02
C ALA A 109 12.69 8.65 9.32
N PRO A 110 12.46 9.00 10.61
CA PRO A 110 11.41 9.94 10.99
C PRO A 110 11.62 11.34 10.39
N ARG A 111 12.86 11.74 10.13
CA ARG A 111 13.16 13.01 9.47
C ARG A 111 12.69 13.06 8.01
N ARG A 112 12.51 11.92 7.35
CA ARG A 112 11.99 11.83 5.97
C ARG A 112 10.48 11.78 5.89
N CYS A 113 9.80 11.47 6.99
CA CYS A 113 8.35 11.45 7.08
C CYS A 113 7.86 12.84 7.52
N ALA A 114 7.20 13.56 6.63
CA ALA A 114 6.58 14.84 6.94
C ALA A 114 5.15 14.69 7.48
N GLY A 115 4.48 13.59 7.12
CA GLY A 115 3.13 13.25 7.53
C GLY A 115 2.80 11.81 7.15
N LEU A 116 1.75 11.25 7.74
CA LEU A 116 1.38 9.85 7.56
C LEU A 116 -0.13 9.71 7.33
N VAL A 117 -0.52 8.98 6.28
CA VAL A 117 -1.92 8.60 6.04
C VAL A 117 -1.99 7.09 5.87
N LEU A 118 -2.76 6.42 6.73
CA LEU A 118 -2.92 4.97 6.72
C LEU A 118 -4.37 4.60 6.39
N ALA A 119 -4.54 3.82 5.34
CA ALA A 119 -5.84 3.36 4.87
C ALA A 119 -5.92 1.83 4.91
N ASN A 120 -6.82 1.25 5.70
CA ASN A 120 -7.01 -0.20 5.83
C ASN A 120 -5.65 -0.95 5.86
N SER A 121 -4.75 -0.45 6.68
CA SER A 121 -3.33 -0.85 6.73
C SER A 121 -3.12 -2.12 7.52
N ILE A 122 -2.15 -2.95 7.12
CA ILE A 122 -1.57 -3.91 8.04
C ILE A 122 -0.86 -3.18 9.18
N ALA A 123 -0.95 -3.73 10.38
CA ALA A 123 -0.23 -3.24 11.55
C ALA A 123 -0.11 -4.35 12.58
N TYR A 124 0.90 -4.29 13.43
CA TYR A 124 1.09 -5.25 14.52
C TYR A 124 1.02 -6.71 14.02
N ASP A 125 0.08 -7.47 14.56
CA ASP A 125 -0.19 -8.88 14.24
C ASP A 125 -1.50 -9.08 13.43
N SER A 126 -2.05 -8.03 12.80
CA SER A 126 -3.28 -8.09 11.99
C SER A 126 -3.17 -9.04 10.78
N TRP A 127 -1.96 -9.41 10.40
CA TRP A 127 -1.62 -10.15 9.18
C TRP A 127 -0.52 -11.19 9.39
N PRO A 128 -0.32 -12.17 8.50
CA PRO A 128 -1.21 -12.53 7.39
C PRO A 128 -2.53 -13.12 7.90
N ILE A 129 -3.64 -12.70 7.28
CA ILE A 129 -4.97 -13.21 7.62
C ILE A 129 -5.12 -14.70 7.28
N PRO A 130 -6.11 -15.44 7.83
CA PRO A 130 -6.23 -16.88 7.63
C PRO A 130 -6.26 -17.33 6.17
N SER A 131 -6.99 -16.60 5.31
CA SER A 131 -7.04 -16.91 3.85
C SER A 131 -5.69 -16.74 3.17
N VAL A 132 -4.90 -15.76 3.56
CA VAL A 132 -3.54 -15.54 3.04
C VAL A 132 -2.57 -16.60 3.58
N ARG A 133 -2.73 -17.02 4.84
CA ARG A 133 -1.96 -18.15 5.41
C ARG A 133 -2.24 -19.45 4.66
N ALA A 134 -3.51 -19.73 4.34
CA ALA A 134 -3.91 -20.87 3.53
C ALA A 134 -3.30 -20.79 2.12
N LEU A 135 -3.37 -19.63 1.46
CA LEU A 135 -2.76 -19.39 0.15
C LEU A 135 -1.24 -19.61 0.19
N ARG A 136 -0.58 -19.15 1.26
CA ARG A 136 0.85 -19.35 1.47
C ARG A 136 1.21 -20.83 1.67
N ALA A 137 0.40 -21.60 2.39
CA ALA A 137 0.59 -23.03 2.55
C ALA A 137 0.39 -23.78 1.21
N ALA A 138 -0.61 -23.39 0.43
CA ALA A 138 -0.94 -23.97 -0.87
C ALA A 138 -0.09 -23.43 -2.05
N ARG A 139 0.93 -22.61 -1.81
CA ARG A 139 1.69 -21.95 -2.89
C ARG A 139 2.32 -22.88 -3.94
N PRO A 140 2.75 -24.14 -3.65
CA PRO A 140 3.26 -25.02 -4.71
C PRO A 140 2.17 -25.34 -5.77
N VAL A 141 0.90 -25.37 -5.36
CA VAL A 141 -0.25 -25.59 -6.23
C VAL A 141 -0.71 -24.26 -6.85
N THR A 142 -0.88 -23.24 -6.01
CA THR A 142 -1.39 -21.93 -6.47
C THR A 142 -0.46 -21.27 -7.48
N GLY A 143 0.86 -21.43 -7.33
CA GLY A 143 1.86 -20.94 -8.29
C GLY A 143 1.83 -21.63 -9.66
N ARG A 144 1.14 -22.77 -9.79
CA ARG A 144 0.97 -23.52 -11.03
C ARG A 144 -0.43 -23.44 -11.61
N LEU A 145 -1.31 -22.61 -11.03
CA LEU A 145 -2.68 -22.47 -11.54
C LEU A 145 -2.67 -21.98 -13.00
N PRO A 146 -3.48 -22.59 -13.86
CA PRO A 146 -3.71 -22.03 -15.18
C PRO A 146 -4.42 -20.67 -15.05
N MET A 147 -4.18 -19.76 -15.99
CA MET A 147 -4.63 -18.37 -15.91
C MET A 147 -6.15 -18.20 -15.63
N PRO A 148 -7.06 -19.01 -16.20
CA PRO A 148 -8.48 -18.92 -15.85
C PRO A 148 -8.78 -19.20 -14.37
N ALA A 149 -8.14 -20.21 -13.78
CA ALA A 149 -8.31 -20.54 -12.36
C ALA A 149 -7.67 -19.48 -11.46
N PHE A 150 -6.51 -18.96 -11.85
CA PHE A 150 -5.87 -17.85 -11.16
C PHE A 150 -6.74 -16.58 -11.18
N LYS A 151 -7.34 -16.25 -12.34
CA LYS A 151 -8.31 -15.14 -12.47
C LYS A 151 -9.50 -15.32 -11.54
N ALA A 152 -10.06 -16.54 -11.45
CA ALA A 152 -11.18 -16.83 -10.54
C ALA A 152 -10.79 -16.63 -9.06
N LEU A 153 -9.60 -17.09 -8.66
CA LEU A 153 -9.05 -16.86 -7.31
C LEU A 153 -8.93 -15.36 -7.03
N LEU A 154 -8.29 -14.61 -7.94
CA LEU A 154 -8.09 -13.18 -7.76
C LEU A 154 -9.43 -12.42 -7.74
N ALA A 155 -10.37 -12.80 -8.60
CA ALA A 155 -11.73 -12.23 -8.62
C ALA A 155 -12.45 -12.40 -7.28
N SER A 156 -12.32 -13.56 -6.65
CA SER A 156 -12.90 -13.82 -5.33
C SER A 156 -12.28 -12.92 -4.23
N LEU A 157 -10.95 -12.74 -4.27
CA LEU A 157 -10.25 -11.86 -3.31
C LEU A 157 -10.67 -10.40 -3.50
N VAL A 158 -10.66 -9.92 -4.75
CA VAL A 158 -11.02 -8.53 -5.09
C VAL A 158 -12.48 -8.25 -4.72
N ALA A 159 -13.41 -9.13 -5.11
CA ALA A 159 -14.83 -8.95 -4.82
C ALA A 159 -15.15 -8.87 -3.31
N ARG A 160 -14.41 -9.59 -2.47
CA ARG A 160 -14.57 -9.53 -1.02
C ARG A 160 -14.09 -8.21 -0.41
N GLY A 161 -13.13 -7.57 -1.05
CA GLY A 161 -12.53 -6.33 -0.57
C GLY A 161 -13.25 -5.06 -1.03
N HIS A 162 -14.14 -5.13 -2.02
CA HIS A 162 -14.92 -4.00 -2.51
C HIS A 162 -16.35 -4.01 -1.96
N ASP A 163 -16.90 -2.84 -1.68
CA ASP A 163 -18.33 -2.67 -1.38
C ASP A 163 -19.16 -2.41 -2.65
N ASN A 164 -18.52 -1.96 -3.72
CA ASN A 164 -19.14 -1.71 -5.03
C ASN A 164 -18.76 -2.81 -6.06
N PRO A 165 -19.71 -3.67 -6.51
CA PRO A 165 -19.41 -4.73 -7.46
C PRO A 165 -18.97 -4.25 -8.86
N ALA A 166 -19.36 -3.05 -9.27
CA ALA A 166 -18.92 -2.48 -10.54
C ALA A 166 -17.45 -2.07 -10.47
N ILE A 167 -17.05 -1.41 -9.37
CA ILE A 167 -15.66 -1.05 -9.11
C ILE A 167 -14.81 -2.31 -8.93
N ALA A 168 -15.31 -3.35 -8.26
CA ALA A 168 -14.61 -4.62 -8.14
C ALA A 168 -14.25 -5.26 -9.48
N ARG A 169 -15.17 -5.21 -10.48
CA ARG A 169 -14.89 -5.72 -11.83
C ARG A 169 -13.82 -4.91 -12.56
N GLU A 170 -13.87 -3.59 -12.45
CA GLU A 170 -12.85 -2.69 -13.00
C GLU A 170 -11.49 -2.95 -12.34
N SER A 171 -11.45 -2.99 -11.02
CA SER A 171 -10.27 -3.26 -10.21
C SER A 171 -9.61 -4.59 -10.59
N LEU A 172 -10.41 -5.66 -10.72
CA LEU A 172 -9.92 -6.96 -11.18
C LEU A 172 -9.24 -6.86 -12.56
N ALA A 173 -9.86 -6.17 -13.52
CA ALA A 173 -9.30 -6.02 -14.86
C ALA A 173 -7.92 -5.33 -14.82
N VAL A 174 -7.82 -4.28 -14.03
CA VAL A 174 -6.60 -3.50 -13.89
C VAL A 174 -5.49 -4.28 -13.17
N HIS A 175 -5.80 -4.89 -12.02
CA HIS A 175 -4.78 -5.54 -11.18
C HIS A 175 -4.43 -6.96 -11.61
N LEU A 176 -5.26 -7.61 -12.46
CA LEU A 176 -4.92 -8.90 -13.09
C LEU A 176 -3.88 -8.72 -14.20
N GLU A 177 -3.86 -7.57 -14.88
CA GLU A 177 -3.07 -7.38 -16.10
C GLU A 177 -1.56 -7.61 -15.92
N PRO A 178 -0.90 -7.14 -14.86
CA PRO A 178 0.51 -7.45 -14.61
C PRO A 178 0.79 -8.95 -14.51
N TYR A 179 -0.08 -9.69 -13.81
CA TYR A 179 0.07 -11.14 -13.68
C TYR A 179 -0.15 -11.85 -15.03
N ARG A 180 -1.09 -11.35 -15.85
CA ARG A 180 -1.38 -11.89 -17.18
C ARG A 180 -0.20 -11.69 -18.13
N ARG A 181 0.44 -10.50 -18.10
CA ARG A 181 1.64 -10.22 -18.90
C ARG A 181 2.81 -11.13 -18.54
N GLN A 182 2.94 -11.51 -17.29
CA GLN A 182 3.96 -12.45 -16.83
C GLN A 182 3.54 -13.92 -17.03
N ALA A 183 2.31 -14.17 -17.52
CA ALA A 183 1.70 -15.50 -17.69
C ALA A 183 1.86 -16.41 -16.45
N SER A 184 1.80 -15.81 -15.23
CA SER A 184 2.27 -16.51 -14.04
C SER A 184 1.46 -16.21 -12.79
N ALA A 185 0.77 -17.23 -12.29
CA ALA A 185 0.25 -17.27 -10.93
C ALA A 185 1.39 -17.36 -9.88
N ALA A 186 2.60 -17.75 -10.31
CA ALA A 186 3.76 -17.91 -9.42
C ALA A 186 4.16 -16.58 -8.76
N ALA A 187 3.87 -15.44 -9.38
CA ALA A 187 4.14 -14.13 -8.80
C ALA A 187 3.41 -13.93 -7.48
N LEU A 188 2.10 -14.23 -7.41
CA LEU A 188 1.32 -14.15 -6.17
C LEU A 188 1.84 -15.15 -5.12
N ALA A 189 2.14 -16.38 -5.54
CA ALA A 189 2.71 -17.39 -4.66
C ALA A 189 4.07 -16.96 -4.08
N TRP A 190 4.88 -16.24 -4.87
CA TRP A 190 6.12 -15.64 -4.42
C TRP A 190 5.87 -14.48 -3.44
N GLN A 191 4.98 -13.57 -3.74
CA GLN A 191 4.62 -12.42 -2.89
C GLN A 191 4.16 -12.87 -1.49
N VAL A 192 3.21 -13.82 -1.40
CA VAL A 192 2.70 -14.30 -0.10
C VAL A 192 3.74 -15.05 0.74
N ARG A 193 4.82 -15.53 0.13
CA ARG A 193 5.95 -16.17 0.85
C ARG A 193 6.61 -15.21 1.83
N TRP A 194 6.69 -13.92 1.45
CA TRP A 194 7.45 -12.91 2.17
C TRP A 194 6.65 -12.16 3.23
N LEU A 195 5.37 -12.51 3.42
CA LEU A 195 4.51 -11.86 4.42
C LEU A 195 4.88 -12.34 5.84
N ARG A 196 5.42 -11.45 6.66
CA ARG A 196 5.94 -11.75 8.00
C ARG A 196 5.41 -10.75 9.02
N THR A 197 4.60 -11.21 9.96
CA THR A 197 4.09 -10.38 11.08
C THR A 197 5.21 -9.67 11.86
N ALA A 198 6.38 -10.29 11.96
CA ALA A 198 7.54 -9.71 12.63
C ALA A 198 7.95 -8.33 12.07
N ASP A 199 7.68 -8.06 10.77
CA ASP A 199 8.07 -6.80 10.14
C ASP A 199 7.35 -5.60 10.78
N THR A 200 6.04 -5.71 11.03
CA THR A 200 5.23 -4.65 11.67
C THR A 200 5.35 -4.65 13.19
N LEU A 201 5.55 -5.81 13.81
CA LEU A 201 5.79 -5.89 15.26
C LEU A 201 7.11 -5.19 15.66
N ALA A 202 8.15 -5.27 14.82
CA ALA A 202 9.45 -4.67 15.10
C ALA A 202 9.42 -3.13 15.21
N VAL A 203 8.37 -2.47 14.70
CA VAL A 203 8.24 -1.00 14.72
C VAL A 203 7.05 -0.52 15.55
N ALA A 204 6.31 -1.43 16.18
CA ALA A 204 5.07 -1.11 16.88
C ALA A 204 5.25 -0.04 17.98
N ASP A 205 6.31 -0.14 18.77
CA ASP A 205 6.59 0.81 19.86
C ASP A 205 7.01 2.18 19.31
N GLY A 206 7.78 2.20 18.21
CA GLY A 206 8.23 3.44 17.58
C GLY A 206 7.10 4.27 16.93
N LEU A 207 5.92 3.69 16.72
CA LEU A 207 4.76 4.44 16.22
C LEU A 207 4.33 5.53 17.20
N ARG A 208 4.46 5.31 18.51
CA ARG A 208 4.10 6.26 19.56
C ARG A 208 5.04 7.44 19.64
N GLU A 209 6.23 7.31 19.10
CA GLU A 209 7.26 8.34 19.09
C GLU A 209 7.14 9.28 17.88
N LEU A 210 6.31 8.93 16.89
CA LEU A 210 6.13 9.74 15.71
C LEU A 210 5.35 11.02 16.01
N GLN A 211 5.98 12.15 15.78
CA GLN A 211 5.41 13.50 15.99
C GLN A 211 5.16 14.17 14.63
N VAL A 212 4.32 13.56 13.79
CA VAL A 212 3.98 14.07 12.45
C VAL A 212 2.46 14.12 12.26
N PRO A 213 1.95 15.08 11.49
CA PRO A 213 0.54 15.09 11.14
C PRO A 213 0.09 13.74 10.57
N THR A 214 -0.89 13.12 11.22
CA THR A 214 -1.31 11.76 10.87
C THR A 214 -2.81 11.66 10.70
N ARG A 215 -3.27 10.83 9.76
CA ARG A 215 -4.67 10.41 9.58
C ARG A 215 -4.76 8.91 9.36
N VAL A 216 -5.76 8.29 9.99
CA VAL A 216 -6.11 6.87 9.80
C VAL A 216 -7.52 6.80 9.21
N VAL A 217 -7.64 6.22 8.02
CA VAL A 217 -8.91 6.07 7.30
C VAL A 217 -9.24 4.58 7.21
N TRP A 218 -10.48 4.20 7.59
CA TRP A 218 -10.78 2.77 7.68
C TRP A 218 -12.20 2.43 7.29
N GLY A 219 -12.36 1.45 6.42
CA GLY A 219 -13.65 0.83 6.11
C GLY A 219 -14.12 -0.04 7.28
N ALA A 220 -15.27 0.30 7.87
CA ALA A 220 -15.77 -0.38 9.06
C ALA A 220 -16.16 -1.85 8.81
N ALA A 221 -16.45 -2.19 7.54
CA ALA A 221 -16.79 -3.55 7.10
C ALA A 221 -15.62 -4.30 6.47
N ASP A 222 -14.36 -3.85 6.67
CA ASP A 222 -13.18 -4.53 6.14
C ASP A 222 -13.04 -5.94 6.74
N GLY A 223 -13.13 -6.95 5.88
CA GLY A 223 -12.96 -8.35 6.25
C GLY A 223 -11.51 -8.82 6.25
N PHE A 224 -10.56 -8.00 5.76
CA PHE A 224 -9.13 -8.30 5.72
C PHE A 224 -8.38 -7.63 6.87
N GLN A 225 -8.49 -6.31 6.99
CA GLN A 225 -7.90 -5.55 8.09
C GLN A 225 -9.01 -5.06 9.03
N LYS A 226 -9.16 -5.76 10.16
CA LYS A 226 -10.27 -5.52 11.07
C LYS A 226 -10.17 -4.16 11.76
N LEU A 227 -11.31 -3.49 11.95
CA LEU A 227 -11.45 -2.17 12.54
C LEU A 227 -10.68 -1.96 13.87
N PRO A 228 -10.60 -2.92 14.82
CA PRO A 228 -9.84 -2.74 16.05
C PRO A 228 -8.35 -2.41 15.83
N TYR A 229 -7.76 -2.85 14.72
CA TYR A 229 -6.37 -2.48 14.40
C TYR A 229 -6.25 -1.03 13.96
N GLY A 230 -7.23 -0.51 13.23
CA GLY A 230 -7.32 0.92 12.93
C GLY A 230 -7.49 1.76 14.19
N GLN A 231 -8.33 1.32 15.13
CA GLN A 231 -8.52 1.98 16.43
C GLN A 231 -7.22 1.98 17.26
N ARG A 232 -6.49 0.87 17.29
CA ARG A 232 -5.19 0.78 17.97
C ARG A 232 -4.17 1.70 17.33
N LEU A 233 -4.10 1.77 15.99
CA LEU A 233 -3.22 2.70 15.27
C LEU A 233 -3.51 4.15 15.63
N THR A 234 -4.78 4.55 15.73
CA THR A 234 -5.11 5.93 16.13
C THR A 234 -4.70 6.25 17.56
N TRP A 235 -4.82 5.28 18.45
CA TRP A 235 -4.35 5.42 19.82
C TRP A 235 -2.83 5.61 19.88
N ASP A 236 -2.08 4.72 19.22
CA ASP A 236 -0.61 4.75 19.24
C ASP A 236 -0.04 5.97 18.50
N LEU A 237 -0.74 6.50 17.47
CA LEU A 237 -0.33 7.65 16.67
C LEU A 237 -0.92 8.99 17.17
N GLY A 238 -1.69 8.99 18.24
CA GLY A 238 -2.30 10.21 18.78
C GLY A 238 -3.22 10.93 17.80
N THR A 239 -4.00 10.21 16.99
CA THR A 239 -4.86 10.78 15.94
C THR A 239 -6.28 10.22 15.98
N GLU A 240 -7.16 10.75 15.14
CA GLU A 240 -8.55 10.30 15.03
C GLU A 240 -8.73 9.29 13.90
N LEU A 241 -9.68 8.36 14.10
CA LEU A 241 -10.12 7.41 13.09
C LEU A 241 -11.17 8.04 12.17
N ARG A 242 -10.86 8.13 10.88
CA ARG A 242 -11.82 8.46 9.83
C ARG A 242 -12.52 7.19 9.36
N ARG A 243 -13.59 6.83 10.05
CA ARG A 243 -14.36 5.62 9.78
C ARG A 243 -15.28 5.82 8.58
N ILE A 244 -15.37 4.81 7.71
CA ILE A 244 -16.29 4.74 6.58
C ILE A 244 -17.27 3.60 6.83
N GLU A 245 -18.53 3.96 7.15
CA GLU A 245 -19.58 2.96 7.38
C GLU A 245 -19.86 2.16 6.11
N GLY A 246 -19.94 0.84 6.24
CA GLY A 246 -20.11 -0.06 5.08
C GLY A 246 -18.88 -0.20 4.18
N GLY A 247 -17.92 0.70 4.26
CA GLY A 247 -16.68 0.64 3.49
C GLY A 247 -15.90 -0.63 3.79
N ARG A 248 -15.39 -1.27 2.74
CA ARG A 248 -14.57 -2.48 2.85
C ARG A 248 -13.09 -2.15 2.70
N HIS A 249 -12.31 -3.06 2.12
CA HIS A 249 -10.85 -2.98 2.10
C HIS A 249 -10.30 -1.95 1.10
N PHE A 250 -10.78 -1.96 -0.17
CA PHE A 250 -10.20 -1.15 -1.24
C PHE A 250 -10.74 0.29 -1.25
N ILE A 251 -10.64 0.99 -0.09
CA ILE A 251 -11.08 2.39 0.04
C ILE A 251 -10.47 3.32 -1.02
N PRO A 252 -9.22 3.18 -1.47
CA PRO A 252 -8.68 4.08 -2.50
C PRO A 252 -9.46 4.03 -3.82
N GLU A 253 -10.17 2.93 -4.08
CA GLU A 253 -10.97 2.75 -5.28
C GLU A 253 -12.47 2.99 -5.04
N ASP A 254 -13.01 2.55 -3.90
CA ASP A 254 -14.43 2.67 -3.58
C ASP A 254 -14.81 4.04 -3.01
N HIS A 255 -13.92 4.67 -2.21
CA HIS A 255 -14.13 5.93 -1.50
C HIS A 255 -12.95 6.90 -1.64
N PRO A 256 -12.49 7.19 -2.88
CA PRO A 256 -11.29 8.01 -3.11
C PRO A 256 -11.39 9.40 -2.47
N GLU A 257 -12.58 10.02 -2.44
CA GLU A 257 -12.82 11.35 -1.87
C GLU A 257 -12.52 11.42 -0.37
N ARG A 258 -12.81 10.32 0.36
CA ARG A 258 -12.54 10.23 1.81
C ARG A 258 -11.04 10.20 2.09
N LEU A 259 -10.30 9.51 1.25
CA LEU A 259 -8.86 9.41 1.36
C LEU A 259 -8.16 10.71 0.90
N VAL A 260 -8.64 11.31 -0.19
CA VAL A 260 -8.16 12.62 -0.67
C VAL A 260 -8.34 13.69 0.40
N ALA A 261 -9.48 13.72 1.10
CA ALA A 261 -9.71 14.65 2.20
C ALA A 261 -8.64 14.48 3.30
N ALA A 262 -8.34 13.24 3.71
CA ALA A 262 -7.32 12.95 4.71
C ALA A 262 -5.90 13.36 4.24
N ILE A 263 -5.57 13.13 2.97
CA ILE A 263 -4.29 13.56 2.38
C ILE A 263 -4.17 15.08 2.39
N ASN A 264 -5.22 15.79 1.95
CA ASN A 264 -5.21 17.26 1.90
C ASN A 264 -5.14 17.89 3.31
N GLU A 265 -5.77 17.28 4.33
CA GLU A 265 -5.65 17.71 5.73
C GLU A 265 -4.18 17.60 6.23
N VAL A 266 -3.50 16.50 5.89
CA VAL A 266 -2.09 16.31 6.27
C VAL A 266 -1.19 17.27 5.50
N LEU A 267 -1.45 17.50 4.20
CA LEU A 267 -0.75 18.52 3.40
C LEU A 267 -0.85 19.90 4.03
N GLY A 268 -2.06 20.35 4.36
CA GLY A 268 -2.27 21.65 4.99
C GLY A 268 -1.59 21.79 6.34
N ALA A 269 -1.51 20.71 7.13
CA ALA A 269 -0.81 20.71 8.41
C ALA A 269 0.71 20.78 8.24
N VAL A 270 1.28 20.13 7.22
CA VAL A 270 2.71 20.19 6.89
C VAL A 270 3.11 21.59 6.41
N ASP A 271 2.32 22.20 5.51
CA ASP A 271 2.57 23.56 5.00
C ASP A 271 2.52 24.62 6.11
N SER A 272 1.68 24.41 7.14
CA SER A 272 1.55 25.33 8.28
C SER A 272 2.68 25.21 9.30
N SER A 273 3.50 24.17 9.21
CA SER A 273 4.57 23.86 10.18
C SER A 273 5.98 24.17 9.65
N GLY A 274 6.11 24.56 8.38
CA GLY A 274 7.36 24.91 7.69
C GLY A 274 7.48 26.39 7.49
#